data_76ea6294dab6eac26a5c41eb3cb14b90
#
_entry.id   76ea6294dab6eac26a5c41eb3cb14b90
#
_cell.length_a   1.000
_cell.length_b   1.000
_cell.length_c   1.000
_cell.angle_alpha   90.00
_cell.angle_beta   90.00
_cell.angle_gamma   90.00
#
_symmetry.space_group_name_H-M   'P 1'
#
loop_
_entity.id
_entity.type
_entity.pdbx_description
1 polymer ?
#
loop_
_entity_poly.entity_id
_entity_poly.type
_entity_poly.pdbx_seq_one_letter_code
_entity_poly.pdbx_strand_id
1 'polypeptide(L)'
;MPGVLTAPDVPHAIDAAGREVLLVFLDPESEAGAALGASVEGPFRALSAVERDTLARDADPMRLMQAGGAEWTHLAIEVLGAGEAPARRAVHPRVRKLLRLLRQLPPEGDTSLPALASQVGLSPGRLMHAFTESIGLPLRPYLAWLRLQRAAAAIVSGMSLGEAAHAAGFSDAAHMTRTFRRMLGLPPSMLRPTALRPTAQPTRSRRPGGAPRRSGA
;
A
#
# COMPACT_ATOMS: atom_id res chain seq x y z
N MET A 1 -7.77 -0.69 -20.51
CA MET A 1 -6.74 -0.02 -19.66
C MET A 1 -5.47 -0.87 -19.69
N PRO A 2 -4.28 -0.29 -19.64
CA PRO A 2 -3.08 -1.08 -19.48
C PRO A 2 -3.00 -1.68 -18.08
N GLY A 3 -2.43 -2.88 -17.96
CA GLY A 3 -1.98 -3.45 -16.70
C GLY A 3 -0.45 -3.38 -16.67
N VAL A 4 0.14 -3.14 -15.52
CA VAL A 4 1.59 -3.02 -15.37
C VAL A 4 2.03 -3.70 -14.08
N LEU A 5 3.10 -4.47 -14.15
CA LEU A 5 3.84 -4.97 -12.99
C LEU A 5 5.12 -4.16 -12.88
N THR A 6 5.33 -3.49 -11.75
CA THR A 6 6.53 -2.67 -11.51
C THR A 6 7.51 -3.38 -10.58
N ALA A 7 8.80 -3.23 -10.86
CA ALA A 7 9.83 -3.65 -9.92
C ALA A 7 9.77 -2.81 -8.63
N PRO A 8 10.29 -3.32 -7.49
CA PRO A 8 10.37 -2.56 -6.25
C PRO A 8 11.20 -1.26 -6.42
N ASP A 9 10.81 -0.21 -5.69
CA ASP A 9 11.54 1.07 -5.61
C ASP A 9 11.71 1.82 -6.94
N VAL A 10 10.87 1.53 -7.94
CA VAL A 10 10.86 2.24 -9.22
C VAL A 10 9.94 3.46 -9.11
N PRO A 11 10.46 4.69 -9.26
CA PRO A 11 9.62 5.88 -9.28
C PRO A 11 8.65 5.84 -10.46
N HIS A 12 7.35 5.94 -10.18
CA HIS A 12 6.30 5.98 -11.20
C HIS A 12 5.14 6.88 -10.76
N ALA A 13 4.33 7.27 -11.71
CA ALA A 13 3.08 7.99 -11.47
C ALA A 13 1.91 7.25 -12.12
N ILE A 14 0.76 7.32 -11.49
CA ILE A 14 -0.48 6.71 -11.99
C ILE A 14 -1.47 7.83 -12.28
N ASP A 15 -1.86 7.94 -13.55
CA ASP A 15 -2.98 8.77 -13.98
C ASP A 15 -4.17 7.88 -14.33
N ALA A 16 -5.18 7.90 -13.48
CA ALA A 16 -6.40 7.13 -13.67
C ALA A 16 -7.32 7.72 -14.74
N ALA A 17 -7.13 8.96 -15.15
CA ALA A 17 -7.98 9.68 -16.10
C ALA A 17 -9.49 9.51 -15.79
N GLY A 18 -9.88 9.59 -14.51
CA GLY A 18 -11.24 9.42 -14.02
C GLY A 18 -11.76 7.98 -13.99
N ARG A 19 -10.93 6.98 -14.24
CA ARG A 19 -11.28 5.54 -14.20
C ARG A 19 -10.91 4.91 -12.88
N GLU A 20 -11.53 3.79 -12.56
CA GLU A 20 -11.10 2.96 -11.43
C GLU A 20 -9.78 2.25 -11.76
N VAL A 21 -8.90 2.19 -10.76
CA VAL A 21 -7.61 1.50 -10.83
C VAL A 21 -7.51 0.56 -9.65
N LEU A 22 -7.23 -0.71 -9.91
CA LEU A 22 -6.84 -1.66 -8.88
C LEU A 22 -5.32 -1.63 -8.72
N LEU A 23 -4.87 -1.35 -7.50
CA LEU A 23 -3.47 -1.41 -7.11
C LEU A 23 -3.28 -2.57 -6.14
N VAL A 24 -2.41 -3.52 -6.51
CA VAL A 24 -2.04 -4.62 -5.64
C VAL A 24 -0.57 -4.49 -5.28
N PHE A 25 -0.30 -4.41 -3.99
CA PHE A 25 1.05 -4.31 -3.47
C PHE A 25 1.46 -5.64 -2.86
N LEU A 26 2.62 -6.13 -3.26
CA LEU A 26 3.18 -7.40 -2.79
C LEU A 26 4.45 -7.13 -1.99
N ASP A 27 4.60 -7.82 -0.88
CA ASP A 27 5.84 -7.77 -0.12
C ASP A 27 6.96 -8.44 -0.93
N PRO A 28 8.05 -7.73 -1.25
CA PRO A 28 9.12 -8.27 -2.09
C PRO A 28 9.82 -9.48 -1.46
N GLU A 29 9.77 -9.61 -0.12
CA GLU A 29 10.29 -10.77 0.60
C GLU A 29 9.33 -11.97 0.64
N SER A 30 8.09 -11.81 0.18
CA SER A 30 7.16 -12.94 0.03
C SER A 30 7.57 -13.83 -1.14
N GLU A 31 7.11 -15.07 -1.13
CA GLU A 31 7.35 -16.01 -2.24
C GLU A 31 6.77 -15.45 -3.56
N ALA A 32 5.54 -14.95 -3.50
CA ALA A 32 4.88 -14.32 -4.65
C ALA A 32 5.60 -13.06 -5.12
N GLY A 33 6.03 -12.19 -4.19
CA GLY A 33 6.78 -11.00 -4.53
C GLY A 33 8.13 -11.31 -5.18
N ALA A 34 8.82 -12.35 -4.70
CA ALA A 34 10.08 -12.79 -5.28
C ALA A 34 9.88 -13.41 -6.68
N ALA A 35 8.87 -14.27 -6.86
CA ALA A 35 8.56 -14.90 -8.14
C ALA A 35 8.15 -13.87 -9.20
N LEU A 36 7.20 -12.99 -8.85
CA LEU A 36 6.73 -11.94 -9.76
C LEU A 36 7.80 -10.89 -10.04
N GLY A 37 8.59 -10.50 -9.04
CA GLY A 37 9.71 -9.59 -9.22
C GLY A 37 10.77 -10.13 -10.17
N ALA A 38 11.04 -11.42 -10.13
CA ALA A 38 11.96 -12.08 -11.06
C ALA A 38 11.47 -12.13 -12.52
N SER A 39 10.14 -12.02 -12.72
CA SER A 39 9.55 -11.97 -14.07
C SER A 39 9.57 -10.57 -14.69
N VAL A 40 10.05 -9.57 -13.97
CA VAL A 40 10.17 -8.18 -14.46
C VAL A 40 11.58 -7.94 -14.97
N GLU A 41 11.74 -7.86 -16.28
CA GLU A 41 12.98 -7.42 -16.92
C GLU A 41 12.98 -5.88 -16.99
N GLY A 42 13.83 -5.23 -16.18
CA GLY A 42 13.92 -3.77 -16.12
C GLY A 42 12.97 -3.14 -15.09
N PRO A 43 12.51 -1.89 -15.30
CA PRO A 43 11.73 -1.16 -14.30
C PRO A 43 10.26 -1.60 -14.22
N PHE A 44 9.70 -2.14 -15.29
CA PHE A 44 8.32 -2.59 -15.35
C PHE A 44 8.10 -3.62 -16.46
N ARG A 45 7.04 -4.42 -16.31
CA ARG A 45 6.49 -5.30 -17.33
C ARG A 45 5.05 -4.87 -17.66
N ALA A 46 4.75 -4.60 -18.91
CA ALA A 46 3.38 -4.38 -19.37
C ALA A 46 2.64 -5.72 -19.41
N LEU A 47 1.39 -5.73 -18.95
CA LEU A 47 0.51 -6.89 -19.02
C LEU A 47 -0.27 -6.86 -20.33
N SER A 48 -0.44 -8.01 -20.95
CA SER A 48 -1.40 -8.19 -22.05
C SER A 48 -2.84 -7.96 -21.56
N ALA A 49 -3.76 -7.74 -22.49
CA ALA A 49 -5.18 -7.60 -22.16
C ALA A 49 -5.73 -8.85 -21.45
N VAL A 50 -5.29 -10.03 -21.87
CA VAL A 50 -5.73 -11.32 -21.29
C VAL A 50 -5.23 -11.47 -19.85
N GLU A 51 -3.94 -11.23 -19.58
CA GLU A 51 -3.36 -11.29 -18.25
C GLU A 51 -4.08 -10.32 -17.31
N ARG A 52 -4.20 -9.05 -17.74
CA ARG A 52 -4.90 -8.03 -16.97
C ARG A 52 -6.33 -8.41 -16.63
N ASP A 53 -7.13 -8.84 -17.63
CA ASP A 53 -8.55 -9.12 -17.46
C ASP A 53 -8.76 -10.36 -16.60
N THR A 54 -7.86 -11.34 -16.69
CA THR A 54 -7.87 -12.51 -15.80
C THR A 54 -7.59 -12.12 -14.36
N LEU A 55 -6.57 -11.29 -14.12
CA LEU A 55 -6.21 -10.84 -12.77
C LEU A 55 -7.23 -9.88 -12.16
N ALA A 56 -7.94 -9.10 -12.99
CA ALA A 56 -8.92 -8.13 -12.52
C ALA A 56 -10.34 -8.71 -12.33
N ARG A 57 -10.64 -9.87 -12.91
CA ARG A 57 -12.01 -10.43 -12.99
C ARG A 57 -12.70 -10.56 -11.64
N ASP A 58 -11.99 -11.09 -10.64
CA ASP A 58 -12.52 -11.36 -9.30
C ASP A 58 -11.75 -10.60 -8.22
N ALA A 59 -11.05 -9.54 -8.60
CA ALA A 59 -10.21 -8.79 -7.72
C ALA A 59 -11.00 -7.72 -6.95
N ASP A 60 -11.84 -8.16 -6.00
CA ASP A 60 -12.46 -7.28 -5.02
C ASP A 60 -11.44 -6.86 -3.95
N PRO A 61 -11.17 -5.55 -3.78
CA PRO A 61 -10.15 -5.07 -2.83
C PRO A 61 -10.39 -5.53 -1.39
N MET A 62 -11.65 -5.57 -0.95
CA MET A 62 -11.98 -6.00 0.42
C MET A 62 -11.71 -7.48 0.63
N ARG A 63 -12.09 -8.32 -0.35
CA ARG A 63 -11.81 -9.74 -0.32
C ARG A 63 -10.30 -10.02 -0.34
N LEU A 64 -9.55 -9.34 -1.19
CA LEU A 64 -8.10 -9.48 -1.26
C LEU A 64 -7.40 -9.12 0.05
N MET A 65 -7.88 -8.10 0.76
CA MET A 65 -7.30 -7.70 2.05
C MET A 65 -7.66 -8.64 3.20
N GLN A 66 -8.79 -9.33 3.16
CA GLN A 66 -9.26 -10.18 4.25
C GLN A 66 -8.75 -11.63 4.15
N ALA A 67 -8.94 -12.29 3.04
CA ALA A 67 -8.62 -13.71 2.89
C ALA A 67 -8.18 -14.13 1.48
N GLY A 68 -8.56 -13.39 0.45
CA GLY A 68 -8.33 -13.75 -0.96
C GLY A 68 -6.92 -13.45 -1.48
N GLY A 69 -6.07 -12.83 -0.68
CA GLY A 69 -4.74 -12.41 -1.15
C GLY A 69 -3.84 -13.57 -1.55
N ALA A 70 -3.89 -14.69 -0.84
CA ALA A 70 -3.09 -15.87 -1.16
C ALA A 70 -3.54 -16.51 -2.48
N GLU A 71 -4.84 -16.70 -2.67
CA GLU A 71 -5.41 -17.27 -3.91
C GLU A 71 -5.09 -16.37 -5.11
N TRP A 72 -5.25 -15.07 -4.95
CA TRP A 72 -4.93 -14.10 -6.00
C TRP A 72 -3.44 -14.09 -6.36
N THR A 73 -2.55 -14.22 -5.38
CA THR A 73 -1.10 -14.27 -5.64
C THR A 73 -0.70 -15.55 -6.37
N HIS A 74 -1.31 -16.70 -6.07
CA HIS A 74 -1.12 -17.93 -6.83
C HIS A 74 -1.58 -17.76 -8.28
N LEU A 75 -2.77 -17.23 -8.50
CA LEU A 75 -3.27 -16.90 -9.83
C LEU A 75 -2.32 -15.96 -10.58
N ALA A 76 -1.80 -14.93 -9.91
CA ALA A 76 -0.88 -13.99 -10.53
C ALA A 76 0.44 -14.64 -10.98
N ILE A 77 1.00 -15.55 -10.16
CA ILE A 77 2.19 -16.31 -10.51
C ILE A 77 1.93 -17.16 -11.74
N GLU A 78 0.80 -17.87 -11.79
CA GLU A 78 0.40 -18.71 -12.91
C GLU A 78 0.17 -17.91 -14.19
N VAL A 79 -0.68 -16.89 -14.12
CA VAL A 79 -1.08 -16.06 -15.27
C VAL A 79 0.11 -15.31 -15.88
N LEU A 80 1.01 -14.81 -15.03
CA LEU A 80 2.17 -14.05 -15.48
C LEU A 80 3.36 -14.95 -15.87
N GLY A 81 3.19 -16.28 -15.78
CA GLY A 81 4.23 -17.23 -16.12
C GLY A 81 5.49 -17.02 -15.27
N ALA A 82 5.31 -16.51 -14.05
CA ALA A 82 6.42 -16.37 -13.13
C ALA A 82 6.80 -17.79 -12.71
N GLY A 83 7.96 -18.28 -13.19
CA GLY A 83 8.51 -19.56 -12.80
C GLY A 83 8.72 -19.69 -11.29
N GLU A 84 9.25 -20.81 -10.84
CA GLU A 84 9.68 -20.93 -9.44
C GLU A 84 10.54 -19.73 -9.08
N ALA A 85 10.21 -19.12 -7.93
CA ALA A 85 10.99 -18.01 -7.42
C ALA A 85 12.49 -18.38 -7.48
N PRO A 86 13.35 -17.52 -8.06
CA PRO A 86 14.78 -17.82 -8.11
C PRO A 86 15.23 -18.19 -6.72
N ALA A 87 16.12 -19.20 -6.61
CA ALA A 87 16.59 -19.69 -5.33
C ALA A 87 16.82 -18.50 -4.39
N ARG A 88 15.97 -18.39 -3.36
CA ARG A 88 15.92 -17.23 -2.48
C ARG A 88 17.33 -16.84 -2.09
N ARG A 89 17.78 -15.63 -2.40
CA ARG A 89 18.95 -15.10 -1.73
C ARG A 89 18.77 -15.38 -0.25
N ALA A 90 19.68 -16.15 0.34
CA ALA A 90 19.54 -16.57 1.72
C ALA A 90 19.41 -15.33 2.60
N VAL A 91 18.19 -15.02 3.02
CA VAL A 91 17.94 -13.89 3.92
C VAL A 91 18.81 -14.07 5.16
N HIS A 92 19.66 -13.11 5.44
CA HIS A 92 20.56 -13.15 6.61
C HIS A 92 19.76 -13.50 7.88
N PRO A 93 20.18 -14.45 8.72
CA PRO A 93 19.40 -14.93 9.88
C PRO A 93 18.93 -13.82 10.82
N ARG A 94 19.76 -12.78 11.01
CA ARG A 94 19.42 -11.61 11.83
C ARG A 94 18.37 -10.72 11.17
N VAL A 95 18.37 -10.60 9.84
CA VAL A 95 17.32 -9.90 9.08
C VAL A 95 16.01 -10.67 9.18
N ARG A 96 16.03 -12.00 9.06
CA ARG A 96 14.84 -12.83 9.26
C ARG A 96 14.25 -12.67 10.67
N LYS A 97 15.11 -12.56 11.68
CA LYS A 97 14.69 -12.24 13.06
C LYS A 97 14.04 -10.85 13.11
N LEU A 98 14.66 -9.85 12.48
CA LEU A 98 14.12 -8.49 12.42
C LEU A 98 12.74 -8.44 11.75
N LEU A 99 12.55 -9.08 10.61
CA LEU A 99 11.25 -9.12 9.91
C LEU A 99 10.14 -9.68 10.82
N ARG A 100 10.41 -10.74 11.57
CA ARG A 100 9.46 -11.28 12.55
C ARG A 100 9.15 -10.29 13.67
N LEU A 101 10.15 -9.62 14.20
CA LEU A 101 9.98 -8.59 15.23
C LEU A 101 9.12 -7.43 14.70
N LEU A 102 9.40 -6.91 13.51
CA LEU A 102 8.67 -5.79 12.92
C LEU A 102 7.18 -6.10 12.68
N ARG A 103 6.84 -7.35 12.36
CA ARG A 103 5.42 -7.78 12.22
C ARG A 103 4.68 -7.78 13.56
N GLN A 104 5.38 -8.01 14.66
CA GLN A 104 4.82 -8.09 16.01
C GLN A 104 4.96 -6.78 16.80
N LEU A 105 5.79 -5.86 16.31
CA LEU A 105 6.07 -4.61 16.99
C LEU A 105 4.80 -3.73 17.03
N PRO A 106 4.37 -3.27 18.22
CA PRO A 106 3.24 -2.37 18.33
C PRO A 106 3.55 -1.01 17.64
N PRO A 107 2.52 -0.23 17.29
CA PRO A 107 2.68 1.04 16.56
C PRO A 107 3.63 2.03 17.25
N GLU A 108 3.59 2.07 18.58
CA GLU A 108 4.43 2.90 19.47
C GLU A 108 5.82 2.31 19.72
N GLY A 109 6.09 1.11 19.20
CA GLY A 109 7.38 0.45 19.38
C GLY A 109 8.52 1.23 18.74
N ASP A 110 9.67 1.23 19.41
CA ASP A 110 10.86 1.92 18.92
C ASP A 110 11.41 1.28 17.64
N THR A 111 11.24 1.96 16.53
CA THR A 111 11.78 1.58 15.23
C THR A 111 13.04 2.35 14.85
N SER A 112 13.72 2.96 15.83
CA SER A 112 15.02 3.59 15.60
C SER A 112 16.05 2.54 15.17
N LEU A 113 16.97 2.95 14.31
CA LEU A 113 17.99 2.04 13.81
C LEU A 113 18.86 1.43 14.94
N PRO A 114 19.28 2.20 15.96
CA PRO A 114 20.02 1.64 17.09
C PRO A 114 19.22 0.58 17.85
N ALA A 115 17.94 0.83 18.14
CA ALA A 115 17.09 -0.11 18.87
C ALA A 115 16.89 -1.42 18.10
N LEU A 116 16.56 -1.33 16.81
CA LEU A 116 16.39 -2.50 15.95
C LEU A 116 17.69 -3.30 15.79
N ALA A 117 18.83 -2.62 15.65
CA ALA A 117 20.14 -3.25 15.55
C ALA A 117 20.49 -4.02 16.84
N SER A 118 20.24 -3.42 18.00
CA SER A 118 20.44 -4.05 19.31
C SER A 118 19.60 -5.32 19.46
N GLN A 119 18.30 -5.27 19.09
CA GLN A 119 17.39 -6.42 19.21
C GLN A 119 17.83 -7.64 18.38
N VAL A 120 18.55 -7.41 17.29
CA VAL A 120 19.04 -8.49 16.43
C VAL A 120 20.53 -8.80 16.61
N GLY A 121 21.22 -8.06 17.50
CA GLY A 121 22.64 -8.27 17.81
C GLY A 121 23.56 -7.89 16.66
N LEU A 122 23.27 -6.78 15.98
CA LEU A 122 24.12 -6.18 14.94
C LEU A 122 24.44 -4.73 15.29
N SER A 123 25.52 -4.19 14.72
CA SER A 123 25.72 -2.74 14.69
C SER A 123 24.75 -2.08 13.70
N PRO A 124 24.38 -0.79 13.88
CA PRO A 124 23.49 -0.08 12.97
C PRO A 124 23.93 -0.16 11.51
N GLY A 125 25.22 0.03 11.21
CA GLY A 125 25.75 -0.07 9.86
C GLY A 125 25.64 -1.48 9.26
N ARG A 126 25.98 -2.51 10.04
CA ARG A 126 25.84 -3.91 9.62
C ARG A 126 24.38 -4.29 9.38
N LEU A 127 23.44 -3.78 10.20
CA LEU A 127 22.02 -4.02 9.99
C LEU A 127 21.56 -3.42 8.67
N MET A 128 21.87 -2.16 8.38
CA MET A 128 21.49 -1.52 7.11
C MET A 128 22.01 -2.31 5.90
N HIS A 129 23.27 -2.70 5.94
CA HIS A 129 23.89 -3.43 4.82
C HIS A 129 23.24 -4.80 4.64
N ALA A 130 23.17 -5.61 5.72
CA ALA A 130 22.56 -6.94 5.66
C ALA A 130 21.08 -6.90 5.27
N PHE A 131 20.35 -5.86 5.70
CA PHE A 131 18.95 -5.67 5.34
C PHE A 131 18.81 -5.40 3.85
N THR A 132 19.54 -4.40 3.32
CA THR A 132 19.47 -4.05 1.89
C THR A 132 19.92 -5.21 1.01
N GLU A 133 20.97 -5.93 1.40
CA GLU A 133 21.44 -7.11 0.67
C GLU A 133 20.43 -8.25 0.67
N SER A 134 19.72 -8.48 1.80
CA SER A 134 18.74 -9.55 1.94
C SER A 134 17.40 -9.26 1.28
N ILE A 135 16.94 -8.00 1.32
CA ILE A 135 15.57 -7.59 0.94
C ILE A 135 15.56 -6.84 -0.40
N GLY A 136 16.70 -6.29 -0.81
CA GLY A 136 16.80 -5.45 -2.01
C GLY A 136 16.33 -4.00 -1.82
N LEU A 137 15.83 -3.65 -0.63
CA LEU A 137 15.34 -2.31 -0.28
C LEU A 137 16.02 -1.80 1.00
N PRO A 138 16.26 -0.48 1.13
CA PRO A 138 16.73 0.09 2.38
C PRO A 138 15.70 -0.04 3.51
N LEU A 139 16.17 -0.18 4.75
CA LEU A 139 15.31 -0.40 5.93
C LEU A 139 14.28 0.72 6.16
N ARG A 140 14.66 2.00 5.94
CA ARG A 140 13.74 3.13 6.15
C ARG A 140 12.50 3.12 5.24
N PRO A 141 12.63 2.99 3.91
CA PRO A 141 11.49 2.78 3.02
C PRO A 141 10.65 1.57 3.42
N TYR A 142 11.26 0.47 3.81
CA TYR A 142 10.54 -0.72 4.26
C TYR A 142 9.70 -0.45 5.52
N LEU A 143 10.24 0.26 6.53
CA LEU A 143 9.47 0.66 7.71
C LEU A 143 8.31 1.60 7.37
N ALA A 144 8.52 2.53 6.44
CA ALA A 144 7.44 3.40 5.97
C ALA A 144 6.33 2.59 5.25
N TRP A 145 6.72 1.60 4.47
CA TRP A 145 5.81 0.65 3.82
C TRP A 145 4.96 -0.13 4.84
N LEU A 146 5.56 -0.70 5.89
CA LEU A 146 4.82 -1.39 6.94
C LEU A 146 3.81 -0.49 7.65
N ARG A 147 4.16 0.78 7.90
CA ARG A 147 3.22 1.75 8.47
C ARG A 147 2.07 2.05 7.51
N LEU A 148 2.35 2.17 6.21
CA LEU A 148 1.31 2.37 5.19
C LEU A 148 0.33 1.19 5.12
N GLN A 149 0.81 -0.04 5.17
CA GLN A 149 -0.04 -1.23 5.19
C GLN A 149 -0.97 -1.23 6.41
N ARG A 150 -0.45 -0.93 7.61
CA ARG A 150 -1.25 -0.82 8.85
C ARG A 150 -2.30 0.29 8.73
N ALA A 151 -1.91 1.47 8.23
CA ALA A 151 -2.83 2.58 8.03
C ALA A 151 -3.92 2.23 7.01
N ALA A 152 -3.58 1.58 5.90
CA ALA A 152 -4.53 1.14 4.89
C ALA A 152 -5.56 0.17 5.49
N ALA A 153 -5.11 -0.83 6.24
CA ALA A 153 -5.98 -1.78 6.92
C ALA A 153 -6.93 -1.07 7.92
N ALA A 154 -6.42 -0.12 8.71
CA ALA A 154 -7.21 0.66 9.65
C ALA A 154 -8.26 1.53 8.96
N ILE A 155 -7.93 2.17 7.82
CA ILE A 155 -8.86 3.00 7.05
C ILE A 155 -9.97 2.13 6.44
N VAL A 156 -9.61 0.99 5.87
CA VAL A 156 -10.57 0.04 5.26
C VAL A 156 -11.48 -0.56 6.33
N SER A 157 -11.00 -0.79 7.56
CA SER A 157 -11.85 -1.21 8.69
C SER A 157 -12.75 -0.11 9.25
N GLY A 158 -12.70 1.12 8.69
CA GLY A 158 -13.61 2.21 9.01
C GLY A 158 -13.06 3.25 9.99
N MET A 159 -11.80 3.17 10.40
CA MET A 159 -11.18 4.20 11.24
C MET A 159 -11.09 5.55 10.51
N SER A 160 -11.18 6.63 11.26
CA SER A 160 -10.88 7.97 10.73
C SER A 160 -9.40 8.06 10.33
N LEU A 161 -9.06 9.03 9.45
CA LEU A 161 -7.65 9.22 9.05
C LEU A 161 -6.74 9.58 10.22
N GLY A 162 -7.26 10.26 11.24
CA GLY A 162 -6.51 10.58 12.46
C GLY A 162 -6.21 9.34 13.28
N GLU A 163 -7.23 8.53 13.57
CA GLU A 163 -7.09 7.25 14.28
C GLU A 163 -6.17 6.28 13.54
N ALA A 164 -6.38 6.13 12.23
CA ALA A 164 -5.55 5.26 11.39
C ALA A 164 -4.08 5.70 11.37
N ALA A 165 -3.80 7.01 11.33
CA ALA A 165 -2.44 7.53 11.41
C ALA A 165 -1.79 7.13 12.73
N HIS A 166 -2.49 7.33 13.83
CA HIS A 166 -1.98 7.00 15.17
C HIS A 166 -1.76 5.49 15.33
N ALA A 167 -2.78 4.69 14.96
CA ALA A 167 -2.69 3.22 14.99
C ALA A 167 -1.59 2.63 14.12
N ALA A 168 -1.14 3.37 13.09
CA ALA A 168 -0.06 2.94 12.20
C ALA A 168 1.33 3.49 12.60
N GLY A 169 1.44 4.29 13.67
CA GLY A 169 2.69 4.87 14.15
C GLY A 169 3.17 6.09 13.34
N PHE A 170 2.24 6.85 12.73
CA PHE A 170 2.52 8.19 12.19
C PHE A 170 2.31 9.25 13.27
N SER A 171 3.06 10.35 13.18
CA SER A 171 2.89 11.48 14.10
C SER A 171 1.51 12.15 13.99
N ASP A 172 0.96 12.18 12.78
CA ASP A 172 -0.32 12.81 12.47
C ASP A 172 -0.86 12.37 11.10
N ALA A 173 -2.12 12.71 10.80
CA ALA A 173 -2.77 12.39 9.53
C ALA A 173 -2.12 13.10 8.33
N ALA A 174 -1.50 14.27 8.53
CA ALA A 174 -0.83 15.01 7.46
C ALA A 174 0.48 14.31 7.06
N HIS A 175 1.26 13.84 8.04
CA HIS A 175 2.45 13.01 7.80
C HIS A 175 2.09 11.73 7.06
N MET A 176 1.06 11.02 7.53
CA MET A 176 0.54 9.83 6.84
C MET A 176 0.15 10.16 5.39
N THR A 177 -0.62 11.23 5.16
CA THR A 177 -1.08 11.62 3.82
C THR A 177 0.09 11.95 2.88
N ARG A 178 1.11 12.66 3.36
CA ARG A 178 2.32 12.94 2.56
C ARG A 178 3.05 11.65 2.19
N THR A 179 3.13 10.69 3.12
CA THR A 179 3.79 9.41 2.87
C THR A 179 3.00 8.56 1.87
N PHE A 180 1.66 8.51 1.99
CA PHE A 180 0.79 7.86 1.00
C PHE A 180 1.00 8.42 -0.41
N ARG A 181 0.93 9.76 -0.56
CA ARG A 181 1.13 10.40 -1.86
C ARG A 181 2.50 10.12 -2.44
N ARG A 182 3.54 10.15 -1.62
CA ARG A 182 4.91 9.90 -2.07
C ARG A 182 5.13 8.45 -2.51
N MET A 183 4.56 7.46 -1.80
CA MET A 183 4.82 6.05 -2.05
C MET A 183 3.79 5.40 -2.98
N LEU A 184 2.54 5.84 -2.92
CA LEU A 184 1.43 5.22 -3.67
C LEU A 184 0.83 6.15 -4.73
N GLY A 185 1.25 7.41 -4.79
CA GLY A 185 0.72 8.40 -5.74
C GLY A 185 -0.69 8.91 -5.41
N LEU A 186 -1.36 8.37 -4.37
CA LEU A 186 -2.74 8.70 -4.03
C LEU A 186 -2.91 9.01 -2.54
N PRO A 187 -3.90 9.82 -2.16
CA PRO A 187 -4.17 10.11 -0.75
C PRO A 187 -4.91 8.95 -0.07
N PRO A 188 -4.72 8.75 1.26
CA PRO A 188 -5.35 7.67 2.00
C PRO A 188 -6.89 7.73 2.00
N SER A 189 -7.49 8.90 1.76
CA SER A 189 -8.95 9.06 1.63
C SER A 189 -9.57 8.27 0.48
N MET A 190 -8.77 7.88 -0.52
CA MET A 190 -9.21 7.04 -1.63
C MET A 190 -9.46 5.58 -1.22
N LEU A 191 -8.89 5.15 -0.09
CA LEU A 191 -9.06 3.78 0.44
C LEU A 191 -10.37 3.60 1.20
N ARG A 192 -11.13 4.67 1.47
CA ARG A 192 -12.41 4.55 2.17
C ARG A 192 -13.42 3.82 1.28
N PRO A 193 -14.10 2.78 1.80
CA PRO A 193 -15.18 2.14 1.10
C PRO A 193 -16.23 3.16 0.67
N THR A 194 -16.75 3.04 -0.55
CA THR A 194 -17.73 3.99 -1.14
C THR A 194 -18.97 4.15 -0.24
N ALA A 195 -19.36 3.13 0.52
CA ALA A 195 -20.48 3.17 1.46
C ALA A 195 -20.27 4.17 2.64
N LEU A 196 -19.04 4.59 2.91
CA LEU A 196 -18.71 5.56 3.97
C LEU A 196 -18.41 6.96 3.42
N ARG A 197 -18.54 7.18 2.12
CA ARG A 197 -18.51 8.55 1.58
C ARG A 197 -19.81 9.23 2.02
N PRO A 198 -19.76 10.33 2.80
CA PRO A 198 -20.98 11.09 3.08
C PRO A 198 -21.50 11.53 1.71
N THR A 199 -22.70 11.09 1.36
CA THR A 199 -23.45 11.60 0.21
C THR A 199 -23.47 13.12 0.38
N ALA A 200 -22.86 13.84 -0.55
CA ALA A 200 -22.94 15.29 -0.57
C ALA A 200 -24.43 15.64 -0.54
N GLN A 201 -24.88 16.21 0.57
CA GLN A 201 -26.25 16.69 0.66
C GLN A 201 -26.44 17.70 -0.49
N PRO A 202 -27.50 17.56 -1.29
CA PRO A 202 -27.78 18.54 -2.31
C PRO A 202 -27.94 19.88 -1.61
N THR A 203 -27.12 20.85 -1.96
CA THR A 203 -27.24 22.23 -1.50
C THR A 203 -28.65 22.70 -1.77
N ARG A 204 -29.42 22.90 -0.71
CA ARG A 204 -30.76 23.52 -0.81
C ARG A 204 -30.60 24.81 -1.55
N SER A 205 -31.09 24.84 -2.78
CA SER A 205 -31.18 26.08 -3.56
C SER A 205 -32.00 27.09 -2.73
N ARG A 206 -31.35 28.17 -2.36
CA ARG A 206 -32.03 29.35 -1.78
C ARG A 206 -33.10 29.78 -2.79
N ARG A 207 -34.36 29.61 -2.43
CA ARG A 207 -35.47 30.26 -3.12
C ARG A 207 -35.22 31.78 -3.09
N PRO A 208 -35.31 32.48 -4.21
CA PRO A 208 -35.27 33.94 -4.19
C PRO A 208 -36.47 34.49 -3.44
N GLY A 209 -36.21 35.29 -2.42
CA GLY A 209 -37.21 35.90 -1.60
C GLY A 209 -38.18 36.75 -2.40
N GLY A 210 -39.46 36.54 -2.18
CA GLY A 210 -40.56 37.33 -2.75
C GLY A 210 -40.42 38.81 -2.38
N ALA A 211 -40.60 39.67 -3.37
CA ALA A 211 -40.65 41.11 -3.22
C ALA A 211 -41.84 41.57 -2.36
N PRO A 212 -41.70 42.61 -1.54
CA PRO A 212 -42.83 43.13 -0.75
C PRO A 212 -43.76 43.91 -1.70
N ARG A 213 -45.03 43.55 -1.70
CA ARG A 213 -46.11 44.37 -2.32
C ARG A 213 -46.24 45.67 -1.57
N ARG A 214 -46.05 46.78 -2.26
CA ARG A 214 -46.48 48.11 -1.81
C ARG A 214 -48.00 48.18 -2.00
N SER A 215 -48.75 48.39 -0.92
CA SER A 215 -50.15 48.85 -0.96
C SER A 215 -50.12 50.36 -0.81
N GLY A 216 -50.58 51.06 -1.86
CA GLY A 216 -50.96 52.46 -1.76
C GLY A 216 -52.43 52.56 -1.50
N ALA A 217 -52.81 53.47 -0.64
CA ALA A 217 -53.88 54.40 -0.70
C ALA A 217 -53.79 55.27 0.54
#